data_76cb6255c964ebedef62d7447636d1f6
#
_entry.id   76cb6255c964ebedef62d7447636d1f6
#
_cell.length_a   1.000
_cell.length_b   1.000
_cell.length_c   1.000
_cell.angle_alpha   90.00
_cell.angle_beta   90.00
_cell.angle_gamma   90.00
#
_symmetry.space_group_name_H-M   'P 1'
#
loop_
_entity.id
_entity.type
_entity.pdbx_description
1 polymer ?
#
loop_
_entity_poly.entity_id
_entity_poly.type
_entity_poly.pdbx_seq_one_letter_code
_entity_poly.pdbx_strand_id
1 'polypeptide(L)'
;VDRAGTMADLPRIVPDIDVIVLACPLNEATRGFAGRDFFARVNQDALLVNIARGCLIDDTALIEALDSGRLAASTLDVFHTEPLPAGDPLWSHPKVRLTAHTSFFGSGTRGRWYQLFLDNLPRYVKGEPLLNEFNPKDLV
;
A
#
# COMPACT_ATOMS: atom_id res chain seq x y z
N VAL A 1 -7.26 18.13 0.16
CA VAL A 1 -7.87 16.89 -0.34
C VAL A 1 -9.16 17.28 -1.04
N ASP A 2 -9.28 16.99 -2.33
CA ASP A 2 -10.43 17.41 -3.14
C ASP A 2 -11.64 16.50 -2.87
N ARG A 3 -11.40 15.23 -2.62
CA ARG A 3 -12.40 14.23 -2.23
C ARG A 3 -11.87 13.33 -1.12
N ALA A 4 -12.74 12.96 -0.19
CA ALA A 4 -12.50 11.90 0.78
C ALA A 4 -13.66 10.90 0.69
N GLY A 5 -13.38 9.62 0.97
CA GLY A 5 -14.35 8.56 0.92
C GLY A 5 -13.90 7.33 1.72
N THR A 6 -14.74 6.33 1.74
CA THR A 6 -14.52 5.04 2.36
C THR A 6 -14.20 3.97 1.30
N MET A 7 -13.91 2.74 1.71
CA MET A 7 -13.77 1.59 0.80
C MET A 7 -15.01 1.37 -0.08
N ALA A 8 -16.20 1.68 0.45
CA ALA A 8 -17.45 1.57 -0.32
C ALA A 8 -17.57 2.59 -1.47
N ASP A 9 -16.80 3.67 -1.41
CA ASP A 9 -16.80 4.71 -2.44
C ASP A 9 -15.81 4.43 -3.58
N LEU A 10 -14.88 3.48 -3.41
CA LEU A 10 -13.86 3.14 -4.40
C LEU A 10 -14.42 2.87 -5.81
N PRO A 11 -15.53 2.10 -5.98
CA PRO A 11 -16.09 1.84 -7.32
C PRO A 11 -16.50 3.10 -8.09
N ARG A 12 -16.78 4.21 -7.39
CA ARG A 12 -17.15 5.50 -8.00
C ARG A 12 -15.96 6.44 -8.19
N ILE A 13 -14.90 6.25 -7.41
CA ILE A 13 -13.74 7.14 -7.39
C ILE A 13 -12.68 6.66 -8.39
N VAL A 14 -12.40 5.37 -8.38
CA VAL A 14 -11.29 4.75 -9.13
C VAL A 14 -11.34 5.01 -10.66
N PRO A 15 -12.52 5.08 -11.31
CA PRO A 15 -12.58 5.37 -12.74
C PRO A 15 -12.01 6.74 -13.17
N ASP A 16 -11.93 7.70 -12.24
CA ASP A 16 -11.47 9.06 -12.50
C ASP A 16 -10.00 9.28 -12.09
N ILE A 17 -9.29 8.22 -11.66
CA ILE A 17 -7.96 8.35 -11.03
C ILE A 17 -6.86 7.85 -11.97
N ASP A 18 -5.87 8.70 -12.22
CA ASP A 18 -4.70 8.38 -13.05
C ASP A 18 -3.58 7.69 -12.27
N VAL A 19 -3.46 7.96 -10.95
CA VAL A 19 -2.44 7.36 -10.09
C VAL A 19 -3.07 6.85 -8.80
N ILE A 20 -2.94 5.56 -8.55
CA ILE A 20 -3.46 4.91 -7.36
C ILE A 20 -2.28 4.53 -6.46
N VAL A 21 -2.30 5.02 -5.20
CA VAL A 21 -1.30 4.69 -4.20
C VAL A 21 -1.95 3.90 -3.07
N LEU A 22 -1.53 2.65 -2.89
CA LEU A 22 -1.96 1.82 -1.77
C LEU A 22 -1.06 2.10 -0.57
N ALA A 23 -1.62 2.76 0.44
CA ALA A 23 -0.95 3.16 1.67
C ALA A 23 -1.79 2.83 2.92
N CYS A 24 -2.83 2.00 2.77
CA CYS A 24 -3.72 1.58 3.85
C CYS A 24 -3.16 0.35 4.61
N PRO A 25 -3.57 0.12 5.88
CA PRO A 25 -3.19 -1.09 6.60
C PRO A 25 -3.84 -2.34 5.98
N LEU A 26 -3.15 -3.48 6.14
CA LEU A 26 -3.73 -4.78 5.81
C LEU A 26 -4.64 -5.24 6.96
N ASN A 27 -5.86 -5.58 6.64
CA ASN A 27 -6.84 -6.19 7.55
C ASN A 27 -7.82 -7.05 6.74
N GLU A 28 -8.83 -7.66 7.37
CA GLU A 28 -9.80 -8.52 6.68
C GLU A 28 -10.53 -7.77 5.55
N ALA A 29 -10.88 -6.50 5.75
CA ALA A 29 -11.59 -5.70 4.74
C ALA A 29 -10.71 -5.24 3.58
N THR A 30 -9.39 -5.19 3.79
CA THR A 30 -8.44 -4.68 2.78
C THR A 30 -7.63 -5.79 2.12
N ARG A 31 -7.65 -7.01 2.62
CA ARG A 31 -6.96 -8.15 2.01
C ARG A 31 -7.53 -8.45 0.63
N GLY A 32 -6.69 -8.38 -0.39
CA GLY A 32 -7.03 -8.70 -1.77
C GLY A 32 -8.09 -7.79 -2.41
N PHE A 33 -8.37 -6.62 -1.82
CA PHE A 33 -9.40 -5.73 -2.36
C PHE A 33 -9.05 -5.21 -3.76
N ALA A 34 -7.76 -5.06 -4.06
CA ALA A 34 -7.28 -4.71 -5.39
C ALA A 34 -7.20 -5.99 -6.26
N GLY A 35 -8.36 -6.58 -6.52
CA GLY A 35 -8.56 -7.74 -7.38
C GLY A 35 -9.15 -7.38 -8.74
N ARG A 36 -9.68 -8.38 -9.46
CA ARG A 36 -10.24 -8.22 -10.83
C ARG A 36 -11.31 -7.14 -10.91
N ASP A 37 -12.26 -7.14 -9.96
CA ASP A 37 -13.36 -6.15 -9.97
C ASP A 37 -12.86 -4.73 -9.76
N PHE A 38 -11.81 -4.55 -8.95
CA PHE A 38 -11.14 -3.28 -8.76
C PHE A 38 -10.45 -2.84 -10.05
N PHE A 39 -9.61 -3.69 -10.63
CA PHE A 39 -8.87 -3.35 -11.85
C PHE A 39 -9.77 -3.15 -13.07
N ALA A 40 -10.90 -3.85 -13.15
CA ALA A 40 -11.89 -3.61 -14.21
C ALA A 40 -12.47 -2.20 -14.21
N ARG A 41 -12.40 -1.49 -13.07
CA ARG A 41 -12.97 -0.15 -12.88
C ARG A 41 -11.93 0.97 -12.95
N VAL A 42 -10.64 0.68 -12.81
CA VAL A 42 -9.60 1.72 -12.85
C VAL A 42 -9.63 2.44 -14.20
N ASN A 43 -9.23 3.70 -14.19
CA ASN A 43 -9.07 4.46 -15.43
C ASN A 43 -8.09 3.76 -16.37
N GLN A 44 -8.34 3.88 -17.67
CA GLN A 44 -7.42 3.39 -18.69
C GLN A 44 -6.06 4.08 -18.53
N ASP A 45 -4.99 3.31 -18.65
CA ASP A 45 -3.60 3.77 -18.51
C ASP A 45 -3.23 4.29 -17.10
N ALA A 46 -4.02 3.97 -16.07
CA ALA A 46 -3.68 4.34 -14.70
C ALA A 46 -2.37 3.68 -14.23
N LEU A 47 -1.71 4.35 -13.28
CA LEU A 47 -0.52 3.86 -12.59
C LEU A 47 -0.90 3.32 -11.21
N LEU A 48 -0.32 2.20 -10.81
CA LEU A 48 -0.49 1.64 -9.48
C LEU A 48 0.84 1.68 -8.70
N VAL A 49 0.78 2.15 -7.47
CA VAL A 49 1.90 2.14 -6.52
C VAL A 49 1.46 1.44 -5.24
N ASN A 50 2.17 0.39 -4.82
CA ASN A 50 1.93 -0.27 -3.54
C ASN A 50 3.15 -0.13 -2.63
N ILE A 51 2.99 0.66 -1.57
CA ILE A 51 3.99 0.88 -0.51
C ILE A 51 3.51 0.38 0.85
N ALA A 52 2.40 -0.33 0.89
CA ALA A 52 1.76 -0.77 2.13
C ALA A 52 2.02 -2.25 2.44
N ARG A 53 1.29 -3.16 1.81
CA ARG A 53 1.44 -4.62 1.95
C ARG A 53 1.11 -5.34 0.65
N GLY A 54 1.85 -6.37 0.29
CA GLY A 54 1.59 -7.19 -0.91
C GLY A 54 0.19 -7.77 -0.94
N CYS A 55 -0.26 -8.32 0.18
CA CYS A 55 -1.58 -8.95 0.30
C CYS A 55 -2.80 -8.02 0.12
N LEU A 56 -2.61 -6.73 -0.13
CA LEU A 56 -3.70 -5.83 -0.56
C LEU A 56 -4.13 -6.10 -2.01
N ILE A 57 -3.25 -6.67 -2.82
CA ILE A 57 -3.43 -6.93 -4.25
C ILE A 57 -3.64 -8.43 -4.48
N ASP A 58 -4.43 -8.80 -5.47
CA ASP A 58 -4.39 -10.10 -6.12
C ASP A 58 -3.36 -10.02 -7.27
N ASP A 59 -2.23 -10.70 -7.12
CA ASP A 59 -1.12 -10.63 -8.08
C ASP A 59 -1.52 -11.14 -9.48
N THR A 60 -2.41 -12.13 -9.56
CA THR A 60 -2.93 -12.63 -10.84
C THR A 60 -3.74 -11.56 -11.54
N ALA A 61 -4.63 -10.90 -10.81
CA ALA A 61 -5.45 -9.83 -11.35
C ALA A 61 -4.61 -8.59 -11.74
N LEU A 62 -3.54 -8.31 -11.00
CA LEU A 62 -2.58 -7.24 -11.33
C LEU A 62 -1.90 -7.53 -12.68
N ILE A 63 -1.36 -8.73 -12.86
CA ILE A 63 -0.69 -9.12 -14.09
C ILE A 63 -1.66 -9.05 -15.27
N GLU A 64 -2.89 -9.58 -15.13
CA GLU A 64 -3.93 -9.47 -16.15
C GLU A 64 -4.25 -8.02 -16.54
N ALA A 65 -4.31 -7.12 -15.54
CA ALA A 65 -4.58 -5.70 -15.78
C ALA A 65 -3.42 -4.98 -16.51
N LEU A 66 -2.17 -5.37 -16.20
CA LEU A 66 -0.98 -4.86 -16.89
C LEU A 66 -0.87 -5.39 -18.32
N ASP A 67 -1.13 -6.68 -18.53
CA ASP A 67 -1.06 -7.32 -19.84
C ASP A 67 -2.12 -6.79 -20.78
N SER A 68 -3.35 -6.63 -20.30
CA SER A 68 -4.46 -6.05 -21.08
C SER A 68 -4.29 -4.57 -21.37
N GLY A 69 -3.35 -3.88 -20.74
CA GLY A 69 -3.17 -2.44 -20.87
C GLY A 69 -4.15 -1.61 -20.05
N ARG A 70 -4.93 -2.23 -19.17
CA ARG A 70 -5.80 -1.50 -18.23
C ARG A 70 -4.96 -0.63 -17.29
N LEU A 71 -3.84 -1.17 -16.78
CA LEU A 71 -2.81 -0.42 -16.10
C LEU A 71 -1.64 -0.14 -17.06
N ALA A 72 -1.14 1.08 -17.08
CA ALA A 72 0.06 1.46 -17.82
C ALA A 72 1.32 0.87 -17.18
N ALA A 73 1.42 0.93 -15.86
CA ALA A 73 2.53 0.37 -15.10
C ALA A 73 2.18 0.20 -13.62
N SER A 74 3.00 -0.58 -12.91
CA SER A 74 2.94 -0.71 -11.45
C SER A 74 4.32 -0.55 -10.82
N THR A 75 4.36 0.07 -9.63
CA THR A 75 5.53 0.11 -8.76
C THR A 75 5.19 -0.57 -7.45
N LEU A 76 5.92 -1.63 -7.11
CA LEU A 76 5.69 -2.46 -5.94
C LEU A 76 6.90 -2.44 -5.01
N ASP A 77 6.71 -1.98 -3.77
CA ASP A 77 7.73 -2.02 -2.72
C ASP A 77 7.55 -3.22 -1.79
N VAL A 78 6.38 -3.88 -1.87
CA VAL A 78 5.95 -4.94 -0.96
C VAL A 78 5.32 -6.10 -1.73
N PHE A 79 5.44 -7.33 -1.19
CA PHE A 79 5.04 -8.56 -1.86
C PHE A 79 4.27 -9.49 -0.92
N HIS A 80 3.57 -10.50 -1.48
CA HIS A 80 2.92 -11.55 -0.69
C HIS A 80 3.91 -12.38 0.11
N THR A 81 5.05 -12.70 -0.50
CA THR A 81 6.17 -13.42 0.13
C THR A 81 7.41 -12.54 0.01
N GLU A 82 8.05 -12.26 1.12
CA GLU A 82 9.27 -11.46 1.18
C GLU A 82 10.41 -12.25 1.84
N PRO A 83 11.57 -12.32 1.19
CA PRO A 83 11.94 -11.77 -0.13
C PRO A 83 11.14 -12.38 -1.28
N LEU A 84 10.86 -11.57 -2.34
CA LEU A 84 10.17 -12.04 -3.53
C LEU A 84 10.91 -13.24 -4.14
N PRO A 85 10.24 -14.39 -4.35
CA PRO A 85 10.87 -15.60 -4.89
C PRO A 85 11.55 -15.34 -6.25
N ALA A 86 12.70 -15.96 -6.50
CA ALA A 86 13.50 -15.72 -7.71
C ALA A 86 12.76 -16.06 -9.03
N GLY A 87 11.79 -16.98 -8.98
CA GLY A 87 10.97 -17.37 -10.15
C GLY A 87 9.66 -16.58 -10.29
N ASP A 88 9.43 -15.57 -9.47
CA ASP A 88 8.19 -14.80 -9.50
C ASP A 88 8.08 -14.00 -10.81
N PRO A 89 6.91 -14.04 -11.50
CA PRO A 89 6.72 -13.34 -12.77
C PRO A 89 6.87 -11.82 -12.68
N LEU A 90 6.70 -11.22 -11.52
CA LEU A 90 6.87 -9.78 -11.30
C LEU A 90 8.30 -9.30 -11.60
N TRP A 91 9.33 -10.19 -11.44
CA TRP A 91 10.72 -9.83 -11.75
C TRP A 91 10.94 -9.47 -13.23
N SER A 92 10.26 -10.14 -14.12
CA SER A 92 10.48 -10.00 -15.57
C SER A 92 9.39 -9.20 -16.27
N HIS A 93 8.33 -8.79 -15.56
CA HIS A 93 7.22 -8.08 -16.19
C HIS A 93 7.65 -6.66 -16.62
N PRO A 94 7.54 -6.29 -17.93
CA PRO A 94 8.10 -5.06 -18.47
C PRO A 94 7.48 -3.78 -17.92
N LYS A 95 6.24 -3.87 -17.40
CA LYS A 95 5.49 -2.74 -16.84
C LYS A 95 5.57 -2.67 -15.30
N VAL A 96 6.37 -3.54 -14.65
CA VAL A 96 6.54 -3.55 -13.21
C VAL A 96 7.89 -2.97 -12.81
N ARG A 97 7.89 -2.14 -11.78
CA ARG A 97 9.08 -1.66 -11.08
C ARG A 97 9.05 -2.17 -9.65
N LEU A 98 10.16 -2.73 -9.20
CA LEU A 98 10.28 -3.34 -7.87
C LEU A 98 11.27 -2.56 -7.02
N THR A 99 10.93 -2.38 -5.74
CA THR A 99 11.85 -1.98 -4.69
C THR A 99 11.76 -2.99 -3.53
N ALA A 100 12.72 -2.99 -2.62
CA ALA A 100 12.89 -4.08 -1.66
C ALA A 100 12.37 -3.70 -0.28
N HIS A 101 11.09 -3.32 -0.17
CA HIS A 101 10.41 -2.89 1.06
C HIS A 101 11.19 -1.77 1.77
N THR A 102 11.57 -0.77 1.00
CA THR A 102 12.44 0.33 1.44
C THR A 102 11.80 1.71 1.35
N SER A 103 10.53 1.79 0.95
CA SER A 103 9.80 3.06 0.78
C SER A 103 9.69 3.88 2.06
N PHE A 104 9.84 3.25 3.24
CA PHE A 104 9.85 3.94 4.53
C PHE A 104 11.19 4.65 4.83
N PHE A 105 12.27 4.36 4.11
CA PHE A 105 13.55 5.04 4.27
C PHE A 105 13.49 6.42 3.62
N GLY A 106 13.34 7.45 4.45
CA GLY A 106 13.36 8.83 4.03
C GLY A 106 14.28 9.69 4.90
N SER A 107 14.68 10.84 4.39
CA SER A 107 15.40 11.83 5.18
C SER A 107 14.59 12.20 6.43
N GLY A 108 15.20 12.10 7.61
CA GLY A 108 14.56 12.41 8.87
C GLY A 108 13.69 11.31 9.50
N THR A 109 13.46 10.16 8.87
CA THR A 109 12.67 9.07 9.46
C THR A 109 13.26 8.61 10.81
N ARG A 110 14.57 8.38 10.86
CA ARG A 110 15.26 8.00 12.10
C ARG A 110 15.12 9.08 13.18
N GLY A 111 15.26 10.36 12.82
CA GLY A 111 15.10 11.49 13.75
C GLY A 111 13.68 11.55 14.31
N ARG A 112 12.65 11.36 13.49
CA ARG A 112 11.25 11.36 13.95
C ARG A 112 10.95 10.17 14.90
N TRP A 113 11.50 9.00 14.66
CA TRP A 113 11.37 7.86 15.59
C TRP A 113 12.03 8.15 16.94
N TYR A 114 13.26 8.68 16.92
CA TYR A 114 13.95 9.06 18.14
C TYR A 114 13.17 10.12 18.92
N GLN A 115 12.68 11.15 18.23
CA GLN A 115 11.91 12.21 18.89
C GLN A 115 10.63 11.64 19.51
N LEU A 116 9.87 10.84 18.78
CA LEU A 116 8.66 10.19 19.30
C LEU A 116 8.96 9.31 20.54
N PHE A 117 10.07 8.58 20.51
CA PHE A 117 10.51 7.78 21.66
C PHE A 117 10.83 8.67 22.87
N LEU A 118 11.60 9.73 22.67
CA LEU A 118 11.97 10.67 23.74
C LEU A 118 10.75 11.40 24.32
N ASP A 119 9.78 11.74 23.49
CA ASP A 119 8.55 12.41 23.92
C ASP A 119 7.64 11.44 24.71
N ASN A 120 7.64 10.16 24.37
CA ASN A 120 6.82 9.15 25.03
C ASN A 120 7.43 8.62 26.34
N LEU A 121 8.75 8.65 26.49
CA LEU A 121 9.41 8.11 27.67
C LEU A 121 8.94 8.78 29.00
N PRO A 122 8.90 10.11 29.12
CA PRO A 122 8.37 10.75 30.32
C PRO A 122 6.87 10.53 30.52
N ARG A 123 6.10 10.42 29.45
CA ARG A 123 4.67 10.11 29.50
C ARG A 123 4.43 8.72 30.08
N TYR A 124 5.17 7.72 29.58
CA TYR A 124 5.11 6.35 30.08
C TYR A 124 5.42 6.28 31.60
N VAL A 125 6.49 6.95 32.04
CA VAL A 125 6.88 6.98 33.46
C VAL A 125 5.80 7.62 34.35
N LYS A 126 5.06 8.60 33.84
CA LYS A 126 3.97 9.30 34.54
C LYS A 126 2.61 8.62 34.41
N GLY A 127 2.47 7.56 33.61
CA GLY A 127 1.17 6.92 33.29
C GLY A 127 0.25 7.80 32.44
N GLU A 128 0.82 8.75 31.69
CA GLU A 128 0.07 9.60 30.75
C GLU A 128 -0.17 8.86 29.42
N PRO A 129 -1.23 9.21 28.65
CA PRO A 129 -1.45 8.67 27.31
C PRO A 129 -0.25 8.89 26.40
N LEU A 130 0.14 7.88 25.63
CA LEU A 130 1.26 7.98 24.69
C LEU A 130 0.88 8.73 23.43
N LEU A 131 1.87 9.34 22.79
CA LEU A 131 1.69 9.90 21.45
C LEU A 131 1.72 8.76 20.42
N ASN A 132 0.93 8.88 19.37
CA ASN A 132 0.85 7.90 18.28
C ASN A 132 0.41 6.50 18.75
N GLU A 133 -0.39 6.43 19.80
CA GLU A 133 -1.00 5.20 20.25
C GLU A 133 -2.05 4.74 19.22
N PHE A 134 -2.05 3.46 18.91
CA PHE A 134 -3.02 2.87 18.00
C PHE A 134 -3.80 1.75 18.70
N ASN A 135 -5.01 1.50 18.24
CA ASN A 135 -5.81 0.42 18.78
C ASN A 135 -5.27 -0.92 18.24
N PRO A 136 -4.91 -1.90 19.08
CA PRO A 136 -4.45 -3.23 18.63
C PRO A 136 -5.44 -3.95 17.70
N LYS A 137 -6.74 -3.61 17.76
CA LYS A 137 -7.76 -4.15 16.86
C LYS A 137 -7.66 -3.64 15.42
N ASP A 138 -6.92 -2.55 15.19
CA ASP A 138 -6.66 -2.00 13.86
C ASP A 138 -5.44 -2.66 13.20
N LEU A 139 -4.73 -3.52 13.93
CA LEU A 139 -3.64 -4.37 13.44
C LEU A 139 -4.19 -5.78 13.19
N VAL A 140 -3.98 -6.29 12.00
CA VAL A 140 -4.25 -7.69 11.64
C VAL A 140 -3.02 -8.29 10.97
#